data_dddc62d20b7703b03f053368b7bddeb0
#
_entry.id   dddc62d20b7703b03f053368b7bddeb0
#
_cell.length_a   1.000
_cell.length_b   1.000
_cell.length_c   1.000
_cell.angle_alpha   90.00
_cell.angle_beta   90.00
_cell.angle_gamma   90.00
#
_symmetry.space_group_name_H-M   'P 1'
#
loop_
_entity.id
_entity.type
_entity.pdbx_description
1 polymer ?
#
loop_
_entity_poly.entity_id
_entity_poly.type
_entity_poly.pdbx_seq_one_letter_code
_entity_poly.pdbx_strand_id
1 'polypeptide(L)'
;MSSTTLPTLLNLILTGLSATKSLTPFNPGFNISAVAAVAESLPTHSWEYGTATQALLELRSPLLSVFGPAPFPVRTLDPATVPALAYAEAKIVLSTGANGLSDGDGAVGDPASLGVGAVLLGKSNDSFAIAAASEIDYMINSAPRWVNGAISQRADVPELWADFMFMAPPFIAYFAADTNNASLLETAYRQCGLYREVILFGSDNATFAPVGTSPTNGSWHHIVGPQSADPGLWSTGNGWAAMGMARVLATVLKAPVARGTAWRKDAIRDLTAWIKEIVDGARGQSADGGLLRNYLNDISGDGHGFGEISGSAMLAAVAYRMVVHAPEVFDAETYVTWADSIRTVLGGSDALGSPHVTSEGIVTPAVNPLGWSDTAPWTAGSPEGNNFVVLLYAAWRDCIFTGLCEKPSTKRTLN
;
A
#
# COMPACT_ATOMS: atom_id res chain seq x y z
N MET A 1 -21.14 -22.13 4.10
CA MET A 1 -19.68 -22.27 4.11
C MET A 1 -19.21 -22.08 5.53
N SER A 2 -18.29 -22.91 6.02
CA SER A 2 -17.74 -22.76 7.40
C SER A 2 -16.99 -21.43 7.45
N SER A 3 -17.33 -20.53 8.38
CA SER A 3 -16.63 -19.26 8.55
C SER A 3 -15.20 -19.54 9.06
N THR A 4 -14.24 -19.45 8.16
CA THR A 4 -12.82 -19.59 8.50
C THR A 4 -12.37 -18.32 9.20
N THR A 5 -11.83 -18.42 10.42
CA THR A 5 -11.38 -17.27 11.20
C THR A 5 -10.04 -16.73 10.67
N LEU A 6 -9.76 -15.44 10.89
CA LEU A 6 -8.48 -14.81 10.50
C LEU A 6 -7.23 -15.57 10.97
N PRO A 7 -7.13 -16.07 12.23
CA PRO A 7 -5.99 -16.90 12.64
C PRO A 7 -5.80 -18.16 11.80
N THR A 8 -6.90 -18.80 11.38
CA THR A 8 -6.85 -20.00 10.53
C THR A 8 -6.33 -19.64 9.13
N LEU A 9 -6.80 -18.55 8.54
CA LEU A 9 -6.33 -18.08 7.23
C LEU A 9 -4.84 -17.74 7.26
N LEU A 10 -4.36 -17.06 8.30
CA LEU A 10 -2.94 -16.73 8.45
C LEU A 10 -2.07 -17.98 8.64
N ASN A 11 -2.55 -18.99 9.34
CA ASN A 11 -1.85 -20.26 9.48
C ASN A 11 -1.78 -21.03 8.15
N LEU A 12 -2.80 -20.93 7.30
CA LEU A 12 -2.76 -21.49 5.95
C LEU A 12 -1.69 -20.84 5.08
N ILE A 13 -1.52 -19.51 5.18
CA ILE A 13 -0.42 -18.80 4.51
C ILE A 13 0.92 -19.34 5.00
N LEU A 14 1.13 -19.44 6.31
CA LEU A 14 2.37 -19.96 6.87
C LEU A 14 2.67 -21.39 6.38
N THR A 15 1.67 -22.26 6.38
CA THR A 15 1.79 -23.64 5.92
C THR A 15 2.12 -23.67 4.42
N GLY A 16 1.44 -22.85 3.60
CA GLY A 16 1.70 -22.75 2.17
C GLY A 16 3.13 -22.30 1.88
N LEU A 17 3.58 -21.23 2.53
CA LEU A 17 4.95 -20.70 2.39
C LEU A 17 6.02 -21.73 2.83
N SER A 18 5.75 -22.51 3.88
CA SER A 18 6.67 -23.54 4.37
C SER A 18 6.69 -24.78 3.48
N ALA A 19 5.60 -25.10 2.80
CA ALA A 19 5.48 -26.25 1.92
C ALA A 19 6.11 -26.01 0.53
N THR A 20 6.30 -24.75 0.14
CA THR A 20 6.90 -24.40 -1.14
C THR A 20 8.39 -24.11 -0.99
N LYS A 21 9.18 -24.58 -1.97
CA LYS A 21 10.61 -24.26 -2.07
C LYS A 21 10.88 -22.90 -2.73
N SER A 22 9.84 -22.25 -3.23
CA SER A 22 9.89 -20.97 -3.96
C SER A 22 8.98 -19.95 -3.30
N LEU A 23 9.43 -18.70 -3.22
CA LEU A 23 8.64 -17.57 -2.79
C LEU A 23 7.71 -17.05 -3.90
N THR A 24 7.92 -17.54 -5.12
CA THR A 24 7.09 -17.24 -6.32
C THR A 24 6.54 -18.53 -6.94
N PRO A 25 5.73 -19.32 -6.19
CA PRO A 25 5.31 -20.66 -6.63
C PRO A 25 4.21 -20.65 -7.71
N PHE A 26 3.59 -19.52 -7.95
CA PHE A 26 2.48 -19.38 -8.89
C PHE A 26 2.88 -18.47 -10.05
N ASN A 27 2.47 -18.85 -11.26
CA ASN A 27 2.69 -18.03 -12.45
C ASN A 27 1.55 -17.00 -12.60
N PRO A 28 1.84 -15.70 -12.50
CA PRO A 28 0.82 -14.65 -12.68
C PRO A 28 0.49 -14.34 -14.14
N GLY A 29 1.18 -14.97 -15.10
CA GLY A 29 1.13 -14.67 -16.52
C GLY A 29 2.32 -13.86 -17.03
N PHE A 30 3.24 -13.47 -16.15
CA PHE A 30 4.44 -12.68 -16.46
C PHE A 30 5.61 -13.06 -15.55
N ASN A 31 6.82 -12.58 -15.87
CA ASN A 31 8.03 -12.87 -15.10
C ASN A 31 8.12 -11.96 -13.86
N ILE A 32 7.53 -12.39 -12.75
CA ILE A 32 7.57 -11.66 -11.48
C ILE A 32 8.99 -11.41 -10.95
N SER A 33 9.94 -12.31 -11.22
CA SER A 33 11.33 -12.12 -10.78
C SER A 33 12.01 -10.98 -11.54
N ALA A 34 11.72 -10.81 -12.83
CA ALA A 34 12.20 -9.66 -13.61
C ALA A 34 11.53 -8.36 -13.12
N VAL A 35 10.21 -8.37 -12.89
CA VAL A 35 9.49 -7.21 -12.32
C VAL A 35 10.10 -6.79 -10.99
N ALA A 36 10.39 -7.73 -10.09
CA ALA A 36 10.97 -7.44 -8.79
C ALA A 36 12.40 -6.88 -8.89
N ALA A 37 13.20 -7.34 -9.84
CA ALA A 37 14.54 -6.79 -10.08
C ALA A 37 14.48 -5.33 -10.57
N VAL A 38 13.54 -5.02 -11.46
CA VAL A 38 13.29 -3.64 -11.91
C VAL A 38 12.75 -2.79 -10.77
N ALA A 39 11.78 -3.29 -9.99
CA ALA A 39 11.21 -2.62 -8.82
C ALA A 39 12.27 -2.23 -7.77
N GLU A 40 13.31 -3.05 -7.61
CA GLU A 40 14.44 -2.80 -6.71
C GLU A 40 15.42 -1.74 -7.27
N SER A 41 15.55 -1.64 -8.60
CA SER A 41 16.56 -0.81 -9.26
C SER A 41 16.09 0.60 -9.63
N LEU A 42 14.79 0.79 -9.90
CA LEU A 42 14.23 2.07 -10.37
C LEU A 42 14.14 3.17 -9.29
N PRO A 43 13.89 2.88 -8.01
CA PRO A 43 13.67 3.90 -7.00
C PRO A 43 14.84 4.89 -6.88
N THR A 44 14.50 6.18 -6.82
CA THR A 44 15.44 7.30 -6.70
C THR A 44 15.08 8.30 -5.58
N HIS A 45 13.86 8.19 -5.03
CA HIS A 45 13.34 9.07 -3.98
C HIS A 45 12.96 8.28 -2.73
N SER A 46 12.80 8.98 -1.61
CA SER A 46 12.55 8.38 -0.29
C SER A 46 11.31 7.50 -0.25
N TRP A 47 10.16 7.96 -0.75
CA TRP A 47 8.92 7.16 -0.77
C TRP A 47 9.03 5.92 -1.67
N GLU A 48 9.77 6.02 -2.76
CA GLU A 48 10.02 4.90 -3.67
C GLU A 48 10.89 3.83 -2.98
N TYR A 49 11.93 4.24 -2.22
CA TYR A 49 12.75 3.33 -1.42
C TYR A 49 11.94 2.64 -0.33
N GLY A 50 11.07 3.38 0.37
CA GLY A 50 10.18 2.82 1.37
C GLY A 50 9.21 1.81 0.77
N THR A 51 8.63 2.13 -0.38
CA THR A 51 7.72 1.24 -1.12
C THR A 51 8.42 -0.03 -1.58
N ALA A 52 9.63 0.09 -2.16
CA ALA A 52 10.43 -1.05 -2.56
C ALA A 52 10.80 -1.95 -1.37
N THR A 53 11.15 -1.35 -0.22
CA THR A 53 11.38 -2.10 1.02
C THR A 53 10.17 -2.94 1.40
N GLN A 54 8.96 -2.35 1.38
CA GLN A 54 7.73 -3.07 1.70
C GLN A 54 7.40 -4.16 0.68
N ALA A 55 7.57 -3.88 -0.62
CA ALA A 55 7.34 -4.84 -1.69
C ALA A 55 8.29 -6.05 -1.58
N LEU A 56 9.56 -5.81 -1.30
CA LEU A 56 10.56 -6.86 -1.09
C LEU A 56 10.30 -7.66 0.19
N LEU A 57 9.85 -7.02 1.29
CA LEU A 57 9.43 -7.71 2.51
C LEU A 57 8.28 -8.68 2.21
N GLU A 58 7.24 -8.22 1.53
CA GLU A 58 6.09 -9.06 1.21
C GLU A 58 6.43 -10.19 0.24
N LEU A 59 7.28 -9.93 -0.74
CA LEU A 59 7.66 -10.92 -1.73
C LEU A 59 8.64 -11.96 -1.17
N ARG A 60 9.78 -11.49 -0.60
CA ARG A 60 10.94 -12.34 -0.25
C ARG A 60 11.00 -12.72 1.22
N SER A 61 10.34 -11.98 2.10
CA SER A 61 10.35 -12.20 3.55
C SER A 61 8.96 -12.06 4.18
N PRO A 62 7.94 -12.78 3.65
CA PRO A 62 6.53 -12.58 4.00
C PRO A 62 6.24 -12.77 5.49
N LEU A 63 7.06 -13.51 6.23
CA LEU A 63 6.92 -13.71 7.68
C LEU A 63 7.25 -12.44 8.48
N LEU A 64 7.96 -11.48 7.88
CA LEU A 64 8.32 -10.19 8.48
C LEU A 64 7.35 -9.08 8.10
N SER A 65 6.57 -9.28 7.03
CA SER A 65 5.54 -8.33 6.63
C SER A 65 4.43 -8.25 7.67
N VAL A 66 3.85 -7.06 7.82
CA VAL A 66 2.65 -6.85 8.66
C VAL A 66 1.48 -7.75 8.23
N PHE A 67 1.43 -8.16 6.96
CA PHE A 67 0.44 -9.11 6.46
C PHE A 67 0.78 -10.56 6.81
N GLY A 68 2.00 -10.84 7.22
CA GLY A 68 2.42 -12.18 7.66
C GLY A 68 1.62 -12.70 8.87
N PRO A 69 1.73 -14.00 9.16
CA PRO A 69 0.93 -14.64 10.22
C PRO A 69 1.31 -14.20 11.63
N ALA A 70 2.54 -13.81 11.89
CA ALA A 70 3.03 -13.42 13.22
C ALA A 70 4.10 -12.30 13.12
N PRO A 71 3.71 -11.06 12.69
CA PRO A 71 4.66 -9.96 12.56
C PRO A 71 5.15 -9.41 13.91
N PHE A 72 4.42 -9.67 14.98
CA PHE A 72 4.72 -9.17 16.32
C PHE A 72 4.85 -10.31 17.33
N PRO A 73 5.78 -10.22 18.32
CA PRO A 73 6.76 -9.14 18.48
C PRO A 73 7.78 -9.10 17.34
N VAL A 74 8.29 -7.89 17.04
CA VAL A 74 9.33 -7.71 16.03
C VAL A 74 10.60 -8.45 16.47
N ARG A 75 11.18 -9.21 15.55
CA ARG A 75 12.31 -10.10 15.84
C ARG A 75 13.64 -9.40 15.56
N THR A 76 14.66 -9.74 16.33
CA THR A 76 16.04 -9.40 15.97
C THR A 76 16.50 -10.31 14.83
N LEU A 77 17.03 -9.72 13.79
CA LEU A 77 17.50 -10.39 12.57
C LEU A 77 18.85 -9.82 12.17
N ASP A 78 19.64 -10.62 11.47
CA ASP A 78 20.79 -10.12 10.74
C ASP A 78 20.31 -9.52 9.41
N PRO A 79 20.42 -8.19 9.20
CA PRO A 79 19.94 -7.53 7.98
C PRO A 79 20.55 -8.11 6.70
N ALA A 80 21.80 -8.58 6.74
CA ALA A 80 22.49 -9.17 5.58
C ALA A 80 21.81 -10.45 5.09
N THR A 81 21.05 -11.14 5.95
CA THR A 81 20.32 -12.37 5.58
C THR A 81 18.92 -12.11 5.04
N VAL A 82 18.45 -10.85 5.10
CA VAL A 82 17.10 -10.43 4.67
C VAL A 82 17.21 -9.40 3.56
N PRO A 83 17.05 -9.76 2.28
CA PRO A 83 17.28 -8.84 1.15
C PRO A 83 16.55 -7.50 1.26
N ALA A 84 15.33 -7.48 1.78
CA ALA A 84 14.58 -6.24 1.98
C ALA A 84 15.21 -5.33 3.04
N LEU A 85 15.82 -5.89 4.09
CA LEU A 85 16.50 -5.10 5.12
C LEU A 85 17.86 -4.62 4.64
N ALA A 86 18.62 -5.44 3.91
CA ALA A 86 19.86 -5.01 3.26
C ALA A 86 19.60 -3.85 2.28
N TYR A 87 18.48 -3.92 1.54
CA TYR A 87 18.04 -2.83 0.67
C TYR A 87 17.71 -1.56 1.47
N ALA A 88 16.89 -1.67 2.52
CA ALA A 88 16.51 -0.54 3.36
C ALA A 88 17.74 0.10 4.02
N GLU A 89 18.67 -0.71 4.55
CA GLU A 89 19.91 -0.22 5.16
C GLU A 89 20.76 0.59 4.18
N ALA A 90 20.84 0.16 2.92
CA ALA A 90 21.56 0.85 1.87
C ALA A 90 20.89 2.17 1.40
N LYS A 91 19.59 2.36 1.67
CA LYS A 91 18.82 3.52 1.21
C LYS A 91 18.50 4.52 2.31
N ILE A 92 18.48 4.12 3.57
CA ILE A 92 18.26 5.01 4.70
C ILE A 92 19.51 5.85 4.92
N VAL A 93 19.34 7.18 4.94
CA VAL A 93 20.36 8.14 5.26
C VAL A 93 19.96 8.85 6.55
N LEU A 94 20.52 8.40 7.66
CA LEU A 94 20.15 8.88 8.99
C LEU A 94 20.42 10.38 9.16
N SER A 95 19.41 11.12 9.59
CA SER A 95 19.44 12.55 9.87
C SER A 95 18.45 12.87 11.01
N THR A 96 17.87 14.06 11.03
CA THR A 96 16.96 14.54 12.08
C THR A 96 15.80 15.34 11.50
N GLY A 97 14.75 15.55 12.31
CA GLY A 97 13.57 16.33 11.92
C GLY A 97 12.79 15.68 10.80
N ALA A 98 12.33 16.46 9.82
CA ALA A 98 11.55 15.99 8.68
C ALA A 98 12.31 15.05 7.72
N ASN A 99 13.61 14.94 7.85
CA ASN A 99 14.48 14.10 7.01
C ASN A 99 15.18 13.01 7.83
N GLY A 100 14.54 12.52 8.89
CA GLY A 100 15.17 11.61 9.86
C GLY A 100 15.69 10.30 9.24
N LEU A 101 15.02 9.78 8.23
CA LEU A 101 15.36 8.51 7.59
C LEU A 101 15.81 8.64 6.13
N SER A 102 15.57 9.76 5.50
CA SER A 102 16.04 10.12 4.15
C SER A 102 15.70 11.58 3.87
N ASP A 103 16.21 12.14 2.77
CA ASP A 103 15.72 13.40 2.27
C ASP A 103 14.29 13.22 1.72
N GLY A 104 13.36 14.05 2.19
CA GLY A 104 11.96 14.06 1.80
C GLY A 104 11.60 15.17 0.82
N ASP A 105 12.57 15.96 0.38
CA ASP A 105 12.34 17.13 -0.49
C ASP A 105 11.18 18.03 0.02
N GLY A 106 11.17 18.27 1.32
CA GLY A 106 10.13 19.04 2.02
C GLY A 106 8.85 18.26 2.33
N ALA A 107 8.78 16.96 2.10
CA ALA A 107 7.68 16.12 2.53
C ALA A 107 7.91 15.54 3.93
N VAL A 108 6.84 15.41 4.72
CA VAL A 108 6.82 14.72 6.01
C VAL A 108 6.63 13.22 5.82
N GLY A 109 5.76 12.82 4.88
CA GLY A 109 5.42 11.42 4.68
C GLY A 109 6.52 10.61 4.02
N ASP A 110 7.23 11.18 3.06
CA ASP A 110 8.13 10.44 2.19
C ASP A 110 9.28 9.76 2.95
N PRO A 111 10.01 10.42 3.86
CA PRO A 111 10.99 9.76 4.73
C PRO A 111 10.36 8.70 5.63
N ALA A 112 9.14 8.95 6.13
CA ALA A 112 8.42 8.03 7.00
C ALA A 112 8.10 6.69 6.33
N SER A 113 8.05 6.64 4.99
CA SER A 113 7.86 5.39 4.23
C SER A 113 8.92 4.32 4.54
N LEU A 114 10.13 4.73 4.89
CA LEU A 114 11.25 3.87 5.30
C LEU A 114 11.13 3.39 6.75
N GLY A 115 10.20 3.94 7.52
CA GLY A 115 10.10 3.75 8.96
C GLY A 115 9.95 2.31 9.42
N VAL A 116 9.17 1.48 8.70
CA VAL A 116 9.05 0.04 9.03
C VAL A 116 10.39 -0.67 8.85
N GLY A 117 11.14 -0.35 7.79
CA GLY A 117 12.51 -0.84 7.59
C GLY A 117 13.44 -0.42 8.73
N ALA A 118 13.35 0.84 9.13
CA ALA A 118 14.15 1.39 10.25
C ALA A 118 13.84 0.69 11.58
N VAL A 119 12.56 0.41 11.88
CA VAL A 119 12.17 -0.36 13.10
C VAL A 119 12.77 -1.76 13.08
N LEU A 120 12.71 -2.46 11.93
CA LEU A 120 13.29 -3.80 11.79
C LEU A 120 14.81 -3.79 11.93
N LEU A 121 15.50 -2.84 11.30
CA LEU A 121 16.96 -2.63 11.41
C LEU A 121 17.36 -2.25 12.83
N GLY A 122 16.54 -1.45 13.51
CA GLY A 122 16.72 -1.01 14.88
C GLY A 122 16.81 -2.13 15.91
N LYS A 123 16.37 -3.37 15.55
CA LYS A 123 16.53 -4.53 16.43
C LYS A 123 17.96 -5.06 16.53
N SER A 124 18.81 -4.70 15.58
CA SER A 124 20.23 -5.09 15.55
C SER A 124 21.19 -3.89 15.53
N ASN A 125 20.70 -2.67 15.30
CA ASN A 125 21.51 -1.46 15.26
C ASN A 125 20.74 -0.26 15.85
N ASP A 126 21.14 0.18 17.03
CA ASP A 126 20.49 1.25 17.81
C ASP A 126 20.39 2.58 17.05
N SER A 127 21.26 2.86 16.08
CA SER A 127 21.18 4.08 15.27
C SER A 127 19.87 4.17 14.49
N PHE A 128 19.39 3.07 13.93
CA PHE A 128 18.09 3.01 13.25
C PHE A 128 16.92 3.09 14.22
N ALA A 129 17.04 2.50 15.42
CA ALA A 129 16.01 2.61 16.46
C ALA A 129 15.85 4.07 16.92
N ILE A 130 16.97 4.77 17.14
CA ILE A 130 17.00 6.19 17.53
C ILE A 130 16.40 7.06 16.42
N ALA A 131 16.77 6.81 15.16
CA ALA A 131 16.25 7.58 14.02
C ALA A 131 14.75 7.33 13.81
N ALA A 132 14.28 6.09 13.93
CA ALA A 132 12.86 5.77 13.87
C ALA A 132 12.07 6.49 14.98
N ALA A 133 12.58 6.53 16.21
CA ALA A 133 11.96 7.24 17.32
C ALA A 133 11.95 8.77 17.10
N SER A 134 13.04 9.33 16.55
CA SER A 134 13.13 10.76 16.22
C SER A 134 12.14 11.16 15.11
N GLU A 135 11.98 10.33 14.08
CA GLU A 135 11.02 10.56 13.00
C GLU A 135 9.57 10.51 13.51
N ILE A 136 9.25 9.55 14.39
CA ILE A 136 7.95 9.50 15.07
C ILE A 136 7.73 10.77 15.92
N ASP A 137 8.71 11.19 16.70
CA ASP A 137 8.62 12.40 17.53
C ASP A 137 8.35 13.64 16.68
N TYR A 138 9.08 13.80 15.56
CA TYR A 138 8.86 14.88 14.63
C TYR A 138 7.43 14.87 14.07
N MET A 139 6.95 13.75 13.54
CA MET A 139 5.61 13.65 12.97
C MET A 139 4.51 13.94 13.99
N ILE A 140 4.67 13.46 15.21
CA ILE A 140 3.64 13.60 16.25
C ILE A 140 3.64 15.00 16.87
N ASN A 141 4.79 15.59 17.10
CA ASN A 141 4.94 16.79 17.93
C ASN A 141 5.31 18.06 17.16
N SER A 142 5.85 17.97 15.94
CA SER A 142 6.46 19.10 15.24
C SER A 142 5.93 19.35 13.83
N ALA A 143 5.49 18.30 13.11
CA ALA A 143 4.98 18.43 11.75
C ALA A 143 3.74 19.33 11.68
N PRO A 144 3.57 20.14 10.62
CA PRO A 144 2.38 20.94 10.40
C PRO A 144 1.09 20.10 10.44
N ARG A 145 -0.01 20.73 10.81
CA ARG A 145 -1.29 20.04 10.92
C ARG A 145 -2.39 20.78 10.20
N TRP A 146 -3.26 20.02 9.54
CA TRP A 146 -4.53 20.52 9.07
C TRP A 146 -5.43 20.92 10.24
N VAL A 147 -6.45 21.74 9.96
CA VAL A 147 -7.35 22.30 11.01
C VAL A 147 -8.04 21.24 11.88
N ASN A 148 -8.27 20.03 11.35
CA ASN A 148 -8.85 18.91 12.09
C ASN A 148 -7.81 18.05 12.86
N GLY A 149 -6.52 18.39 12.77
CA GLY A 149 -5.44 17.67 13.44
C GLY A 149 -4.73 16.60 12.59
N ALA A 150 -5.10 16.42 11.30
CA ALA A 150 -4.39 15.56 10.38
C ALA A 150 -2.94 16.05 10.19
N ILE A 151 -1.97 15.13 10.22
CA ILE A 151 -0.55 15.45 9.98
C ILE A 151 -0.40 15.83 8.51
N SER A 152 0.30 16.92 8.22
CA SER A 152 0.54 17.37 6.86
C SER A 152 1.49 16.45 6.11
N GLN A 153 1.29 16.32 4.80
CA GLN A 153 2.29 15.73 3.89
C GLN A 153 3.49 16.67 3.69
N ARG A 154 3.27 18.00 3.73
CA ARG A 154 4.35 18.99 3.53
C ARG A 154 4.87 19.50 4.87
N ALA A 155 6.19 19.76 4.91
CA ALA A 155 6.87 20.25 6.12
C ALA A 155 6.72 21.78 6.32
N ASP A 156 6.35 22.51 5.28
CA ASP A 156 6.29 23.98 5.25
C ASP A 156 4.87 24.52 5.34
N VAL A 157 3.88 23.77 4.85
CA VAL A 157 2.45 24.18 4.85
C VAL A 157 1.53 23.02 5.24
N PRO A 158 0.38 23.27 5.86
CA PRO A 158 -0.63 22.23 6.04
C PRO A 158 -1.24 21.84 4.69
N GLU A 159 -0.92 20.65 4.22
CA GLU A 159 -1.45 20.08 2.98
C GLU A 159 -1.58 18.57 3.11
N LEU A 160 -2.69 18.01 2.63
CA LEU A 160 -3.00 16.58 2.74
C LEU A 160 -2.96 15.93 1.37
N TRP A 161 -2.13 14.90 1.25
CA TRP A 161 -2.01 14.05 0.05
C TRP A 161 -2.49 12.65 0.38
N ALA A 162 -3.24 12.03 -0.51
CA ALA A 162 -3.70 10.65 -0.33
C ALA A 162 -2.52 9.67 -0.09
N ASP A 163 -1.37 9.96 -0.67
CA ASP A 163 -0.10 9.24 -0.60
C ASP A 163 0.42 9.08 0.82
N PHE A 164 0.28 10.13 1.65
CA PHE A 164 0.70 10.13 3.05
C PHE A 164 0.18 8.91 3.80
N MET A 165 -0.99 8.40 3.41
CA MET A 165 -1.63 7.28 4.07
C MET A 165 -0.84 5.98 4.00
N PHE A 166 -0.05 5.79 2.93
CA PHE A 166 0.86 4.64 2.82
C PHE A 166 2.19 4.90 3.55
N MET A 167 2.61 6.16 3.61
CA MET A 167 3.93 6.54 4.09
C MET A 167 3.99 6.53 5.63
N ALA A 168 3.22 7.37 6.30
CA ALA A 168 3.36 7.63 7.72
C ALA A 168 2.45 6.77 8.64
N PRO A 169 1.12 6.64 8.46
CA PRO A 169 0.27 5.89 9.37
C PRO A 169 0.71 4.42 9.57
N PRO A 170 1.14 3.66 8.53
CA PRO A 170 1.66 2.31 8.74
C PRO A 170 2.94 2.26 9.59
N PHE A 171 3.83 3.23 9.43
CA PHE A 171 5.03 3.34 10.24
C PHE A 171 4.69 3.66 11.69
N ILE A 172 3.81 4.66 11.93
CA ILE A 172 3.35 5.01 13.29
C ILE A 172 2.74 3.77 13.96
N ALA A 173 1.89 3.03 13.25
CA ALA A 173 1.26 1.81 13.76
C ALA A 173 2.27 0.71 14.08
N TYR A 174 3.23 0.47 13.19
CA TYR A 174 4.24 -0.57 13.35
C TYR A 174 5.19 -0.27 14.52
N PHE A 175 5.65 0.98 14.61
CA PHE A 175 6.48 1.47 15.72
C PHE A 175 5.72 1.37 17.06
N ALA A 176 4.45 1.75 17.08
CA ALA A 176 3.60 1.64 18.26
C ALA A 176 3.44 0.18 18.72
N ALA A 177 3.28 -0.76 17.79
CA ALA A 177 3.20 -2.18 18.11
C ALA A 177 4.54 -2.72 18.65
N ASP A 178 5.67 -2.28 18.09
CA ASP A 178 7.01 -2.66 18.55
C ASP A 178 7.34 -2.12 19.93
N THR A 179 6.98 -0.86 20.20
CA THR A 179 7.23 -0.19 21.50
C THR A 179 6.14 -0.42 22.53
N ASN A 180 5.15 -1.28 22.22
CA ASN A 180 4.01 -1.59 23.10
C ASN A 180 3.21 -0.33 23.52
N ASN A 181 3.01 0.62 22.62
CA ASN A 181 2.33 1.90 22.85
C ASN A 181 0.93 1.92 22.23
N ALA A 182 -0.09 1.60 23.03
CA ALA A 182 -1.50 1.54 22.60
C ALA A 182 -2.03 2.90 22.13
N SER A 183 -1.63 4.00 22.77
CA SER A 183 -2.08 5.35 22.44
C SER A 183 -1.52 5.80 21.09
N LEU A 184 -0.26 5.50 20.81
CA LEU A 184 0.34 5.82 19.52
C LEU A 184 -0.28 4.97 18.38
N LEU A 185 -0.63 3.70 18.66
CA LEU A 185 -1.36 2.87 17.69
C LEU A 185 -2.77 3.42 17.40
N GLU A 186 -3.47 3.92 18.44
CA GLU A 186 -4.75 4.63 18.27
C GLU A 186 -4.56 5.89 17.42
N THR A 187 -3.45 6.63 17.60
CA THR A 187 -3.13 7.81 16.79
C THR A 187 -3.00 7.46 15.31
N ALA A 188 -2.34 6.36 14.96
CA ALA A 188 -2.25 5.90 13.56
C ALA A 188 -3.64 5.65 12.95
N TYR A 189 -4.53 4.97 13.67
CA TYR A 189 -5.91 4.78 13.23
C TYR A 189 -6.65 6.12 13.08
N ARG A 190 -6.54 7.02 14.07
CA ARG A 190 -7.22 8.33 14.02
C ARG A 190 -6.75 9.19 12.86
N GLN A 191 -5.46 9.14 12.50
CA GLN A 191 -4.95 9.85 11.33
C GLN A 191 -5.63 9.38 10.04
N CYS A 192 -5.94 8.11 9.89
CA CYS A 192 -6.71 7.61 8.75
C CYS A 192 -8.10 8.26 8.66
N GLY A 193 -8.80 8.38 9.78
CA GLY A 193 -10.10 9.05 9.83
C GLY A 193 -10.03 10.55 9.52
N LEU A 194 -9.05 11.24 10.09
CA LEU A 194 -8.84 12.67 9.87
C LEU A 194 -8.52 12.99 8.40
N TYR A 195 -7.72 12.16 7.74
CA TYR A 195 -7.46 12.28 6.31
C TYR A 195 -8.73 12.07 5.49
N ARG A 196 -9.49 10.99 5.79
CA ARG A 196 -10.75 10.71 5.11
C ARG A 196 -11.74 11.88 5.20
N GLU A 197 -11.87 12.51 6.37
CA GLU A 197 -12.79 13.65 6.57
C GLU A 197 -12.51 14.80 5.60
N VAL A 198 -11.25 15.02 5.23
CA VAL A 198 -10.86 16.13 4.36
C VAL A 198 -10.81 15.69 2.90
N ILE A 199 -10.02 14.66 2.60
CA ILE A 199 -9.70 14.28 1.23
C ILE A 199 -10.90 13.67 0.51
N LEU A 200 -11.80 12.96 1.22
CA LEU A 200 -13.01 12.40 0.62
C LEU A 200 -13.94 13.48 0.05
N PHE A 201 -13.93 14.67 0.62
CA PHE A 201 -14.80 15.79 0.23
C PHE A 201 -14.06 16.88 -0.56
N GLY A 202 -12.74 16.87 -0.57
CA GLY A 202 -11.93 17.87 -1.27
C GLY A 202 -12.07 19.29 -0.73
N SER A 203 -12.42 19.46 0.56
CA SER A 203 -12.69 20.79 1.12
C SER A 203 -12.21 20.94 2.57
N ASP A 204 -11.99 22.20 2.96
CA ASP A 204 -11.62 22.60 4.32
C ASP A 204 -12.76 22.39 5.35
N ASN A 205 -13.98 22.28 4.88
CA ASN A 205 -15.18 22.13 5.70
C ASN A 205 -15.51 20.64 5.91
N ALA A 206 -14.50 19.86 6.32
CA ALA A 206 -14.67 18.46 6.62
C ALA A 206 -15.72 18.29 7.74
N THR A 207 -16.77 17.57 7.43
CA THR A 207 -17.74 17.09 8.39
C THR A 207 -17.68 15.58 8.40
N PHE A 208 -17.78 14.97 9.58
CA PHE A 208 -17.88 13.52 9.68
C PHE A 208 -19.06 13.03 8.83
N ALA A 209 -18.76 12.32 7.76
CA ALA A 209 -19.79 11.77 6.90
C ALA A 209 -19.85 10.24 7.06
N PRO A 210 -21.05 9.68 7.18
CA PRO A 210 -21.24 8.24 7.17
C PRO A 210 -20.67 7.62 5.88
N VAL A 211 -20.18 6.37 5.99
CA VAL A 211 -19.75 5.59 4.83
C VAL A 211 -20.88 5.52 3.80
N GLY A 212 -20.54 5.65 2.52
CA GLY A 212 -21.51 5.59 1.40
C GLY A 212 -22.25 6.90 1.11
N THR A 213 -21.92 8.02 1.77
CA THR A 213 -22.51 9.36 1.50
C THR A 213 -21.57 10.30 0.76
N SER A 214 -20.45 9.79 0.26
CA SER A 214 -19.44 10.55 -0.46
C SER A 214 -19.94 11.06 -1.81
N PRO A 215 -19.63 12.31 -2.21
CA PRO A 215 -19.92 12.83 -3.55
C PRO A 215 -19.12 12.13 -4.66
N THR A 216 -18.06 11.41 -4.30
CA THR A 216 -17.14 10.70 -5.21
C THR A 216 -17.34 9.19 -5.17
N ASN A 217 -18.44 8.68 -4.65
CA ASN A 217 -18.73 7.26 -4.46
C ASN A 217 -17.65 6.51 -3.65
N GLY A 218 -16.91 7.22 -2.78
CA GLY A 218 -15.90 6.64 -1.91
C GLY A 218 -14.45 6.83 -2.38
N SER A 219 -14.23 7.21 -3.63
CA SER A 219 -12.89 7.57 -4.09
C SER A 219 -12.41 8.89 -3.48
N TRP A 220 -11.13 8.98 -3.20
CA TRP A 220 -10.50 10.15 -2.59
C TRP A 220 -9.97 11.10 -3.66
N HIS A 221 -10.05 12.39 -3.39
CA HIS A 221 -9.24 13.39 -4.11
C HIS A 221 -7.75 13.12 -3.86
N HIS A 222 -6.89 13.56 -4.77
CA HIS A 222 -5.46 13.35 -4.63
C HIS A 222 -4.88 14.26 -3.54
N ILE A 223 -5.03 15.59 -3.71
CA ILE A 223 -4.42 16.59 -2.82
C ILE A 223 -5.44 17.66 -2.42
N VAL A 224 -5.50 17.94 -1.12
CA VAL A 224 -6.22 19.08 -0.56
C VAL A 224 -5.24 19.97 0.20
N GLY A 225 -5.08 21.20 -0.25
CA GLY A 225 -4.19 22.16 0.40
C GLY A 225 -3.87 23.38 -0.44
N PRO A 226 -3.07 24.32 0.11
CA PRO A 226 -2.86 25.61 -0.52
C PRO A 226 -1.81 25.61 -1.62
N GLN A 227 -0.95 24.59 -1.71
CA GLN A 227 0.25 24.63 -2.55
C GLN A 227 0.09 23.81 -3.83
N SER A 228 -0.39 22.55 -3.70
CA SER A 228 -0.40 21.58 -4.81
C SER A 228 -1.78 20.98 -5.04
N ALA A 229 -2.87 21.69 -4.69
CA ALA A 229 -4.24 21.17 -4.74
C ALA A 229 -4.54 20.44 -6.06
N ASP A 230 -4.95 19.18 -5.94
CA ASP A 230 -5.42 18.35 -7.03
C ASP A 230 -6.73 17.64 -6.62
N PRO A 231 -7.89 18.16 -7.06
CA PRO A 231 -9.18 17.56 -6.76
C PRO A 231 -9.49 16.31 -7.60
N GLY A 232 -8.57 15.89 -8.48
CA GLY A 232 -8.74 14.69 -9.30
C GLY A 232 -8.80 13.43 -8.45
N LEU A 233 -9.48 12.41 -8.96
CA LEU A 233 -9.57 11.09 -8.32
C LEU A 233 -8.43 10.19 -8.84
N TRP A 234 -7.19 10.55 -8.51
CA TRP A 234 -6.02 9.84 -8.98
C TRP A 234 -6.01 8.39 -8.48
N SER A 235 -5.92 7.41 -9.38
CA SER A 235 -6.05 5.98 -9.03
C SER A 235 -4.92 5.50 -8.14
N THR A 236 -3.70 5.95 -8.38
CA THR A 236 -2.52 5.63 -7.57
C THR A 236 -2.65 6.22 -6.16
N GLY A 237 -3.12 7.47 -6.01
CA GLY A 237 -3.41 8.08 -4.72
C GLY A 237 -4.46 7.30 -3.91
N ASN A 238 -5.51 6.83 -4.58
CA ASN A 238 -6.52 5.94 -3.97
C ASN A 238 -5.92 4.60 -3.56
N GLY A 239 -5.02 4.04 -4.37
CA GLY A 239 -4.25 2.84 -4.05
C GLY A 239 -3.37 3.03 -2.81
N TRP A 240 -2.64 4.14 -2.73
CA TRP A 240 -1.85 4.53 -1.57
C TRP A 240 -2.70 4.59 -0.30
N ALA A 241 -3.83 5.30 -0.34
CA ALA A 241 -4.71 5.46 0.80
C ALA A 241 -5.27 4.12 1.30
N ALA A 242 -5.81 3.31 0.39
CA ALA A 242 -6.40 2.02 0.73
C ALA A 242 -5.37 1.02 1.28
N MET A 243 -4.18 0.92 0.66
CA MET A 243 -3.14 -0.01 1.12
C MET A 243 -2.52 0.45 2.44
N GLY A 244 -2.34 1.75 2.64
CA GLY A 244 -1.88 2.31 3.91
C GLY A 244 -2.83 1.96 5.05
N MET A 245 -4.13 2.19 4.87
CA MET A 245 -5.16 1.79 5.84
C MET A 245 -5.20 0.26 6.05
N ALA A 246 -5.00 -0.56 5.01
CA ALA A 246 -4.94 -2.01 5.15
C ALA A 246 -3.73 -2.45 6.01
N ARG A 247 -2.59 -1.77 5.93
CA ARG A 247 -1.42 -2.02 6.80
C ARG A 247 -1.69 -1.62 8.25
N VAL A 248 -2.35 -0.48 8.49
CA VAL A 248 -2.77 -0.07 9.84
C VAL A 248 -3.76 -1.08 10.40
N LEU A 249 -4.76 -1.51 9.63
CA LEU A 249 -5.72 -2.54 10.02
C LEU A 249 -5.03 -3.86 10.38
N ALA A 250 -4.09 -4.33 9.54
CA ALA A 250 -3.33 -5.54 9.80
C ALA A 250 -2.53 -5.45 11.12
N THR A 251 -1.98 -4.27 11.44
CA THR A 251 -1.31 -4.01 12.72
C THR A 251 -2.30 -4.08 13.89
N VAL A 252 -3.44 -3.39 13.81
CA VAL A 252 -4.50 -3.41 14.85
C VAL A 252 -5.04 -4.82 15.10
N LEU A 253 -5.16 -5.62 14.04
CA LEU A 253 -5.63 -7.01 14.17
C LEU A 253 -4.62 -7.90 14.90
N LYS A 254 -3.31 -7.70 14.71
CA LYS A 254 -2.25 -8.63 15.12
C LYS A 254 -1.42 -8.17 16.30
N ALA A 255 -1.26 -6.85 16.50
CA ALA A 255 -0.44 -6.32 17.59
C ALA A 255 -1.03 -6.68 18.96
N PRO A 256 -0.23 -7.30 19.88
CA PRO A 256 -0.70 -7.62 21.22
C PRO A 256 -1.21 -6.39 21.99
N VAL A 257 -0.55 -5.23 21.80
CA VAL A 257 -0.89 -3.97 22.49
C VAL A 257 -2.29 -3.43 22.16
N ALA A 258 -2.86 -3.80 21.02
CA ALA A 258 -4.22 -3.42 20.65
C ALA A 258 -5.29 -4.24 21.41
N ARG A 259 -4.93 -5.41 21.93
CA ARG A 259 -5.87 -6.32 22.56
C ARG A 259 -6.43 -5.72 23.85
N GLY A 260 -7.75 -5.73 23.98
CA GLY A 260 -8.43 -5.22 25.18
C GLY A 260 -8.58 -3.70 25.25
N THR A 261 -8.08 -2.94 24.29
CA THR A 261 -8.33 -1.49 24.21
C THR A 261 -9.77 -1.21 23.77
N ALA A 262 -10.34 -0.12 24.30
CA ALA A 262 -11.74 0.25 24.01
C ALA A 262 -11.96 0.59 22.52
N TRP A 263 -10.97 1.23 21.88
CA TRP A 263 -11.05 1.73 20.51
C TRP A 263 -10.83 0.64 19.44
N ARG A 264 -10.26 -0.52 19.77
CA ARG A 264 -9.88 -1.55 18.79
C ARG A 264 -11.02 -2.02 17.88
N LYS A 265 -12.21 -2.20 18.45
CA LYS A 265 -13.39 -2.67 17.67
C LYS A 265 -13.81 -1.62 16.66
N ASP A 266 -13.81 -0.36 17.07
CA ASP A 266 -14.15 0.76 16.17
C ASP A 266 -13.09 0.91 15.08
N ALA A 267 -11.81 0.84 15.40
CA ALA A 267 -10.73 0.90 14.42
C ALA A 267 -10.84 -0.22 13.36
N ILE A 268 -11.15 -1.46 13.76
CA ILE A 268 -11.33 -2.56 12.80
C ILE A 268 -12.54 -2.29 11.90
N ARG A 269 -13.69 -1.89 12.46
CA ARG A 269 -14.90 -1.56 11.70
C ARG A 269 -14.65 -0.44 10.70
N ASP A 270 -14.10 0.66 11.18
CA ASP A 270 -13.95 1.90 10.42
C ASP A 270 -12.91 1.75 9.31
N LEU A 271 -11.71 1.23 9.61
CA LEU A 271 -10.69 0.98 8.60
C LEU A 271 -11.18 0.00 7.53
N THR A 272 -11.89 -1.06 7.92
CA THR A 272 -12.47 -2.00 6.96
C THR A 272 -13.50 -1.31 6.05
N ALA A 273 -14.36 -0.46 6.62
CA ALA A 273 -15.39 0.26 5.88
C ALA A 273 -14.77 1.34 4.95
N TRP A 274 -13.77 2.09 5.41
CA TRP A 274 -13.10 3.12 4.62
C TRP A 274 -12.29 2.54 3.46
N ILE A 275 -11.61 1.41 3.67
CA ILE A 275 -10.93 0.69 2.59
C ILE A 275 -11.94 0.20 1.56
N LYS A 276 -13.08 -0.36 2.02
CA LYS A 276 -14.14 -0.83 1.13
C LYS A 276 -14.72 0.29 0.29
N GLU A 277 -14.93 1.46 0.88
CA GLU A 277 -15.45 2.63 0.20
C GLU A 277 -14.56 3.05 -0.99
N ILE A 278 -13.23 3.07 -0.81
CA ILE A 278 -12.28 3.36 -1.90
C ILE A 278 -12.30 2.27 -2.97
N VAL A 279 -12.24 1.00 -2.57
CA VAL A 279 -12.20 -0.12 -3.52
C VAL A 279 -13.50 -0.20 -4.32
N ASP A 280 -14.66 -0.01 -3.70
CA ASP A 280 -15.95 -0.01 -4.39
C ASP A 280 -16.10 1.21 -5.30
N GLY A 281 -15.62 2.38 -4.86
CA GLY A 281 -15.57 3.59 -5.68
C GLY A 281 -14.77 3.37 -6.97
N ALA A 282 -13.57 2.81 -6.86
CA ALA A 282 -12.73 2.50 -8.01
C ALA A 282 -13.34 1.41 -8.92
N ARG A 283 -13.92 0.35 -8.34
CA ARG A 283 -14.61 -0.70 -9.09
C ARG A 283 -15.81 -0.18 -9.89
N GLY A 284 -16.47 0.85 -9.38
CA GLY A 284 -17.63 1.48 -10.04
C GLY A 284 -17.26 2.36 -11.23
N GLN A 285 -15.98 2.66 -11.46
CA GLN A 285 -15.55 3.49 -12.58
C GLN A 285 -15.29 2.67 -13.84
N SER A 286 -15.35 3.35 -14.99
CA SER A 286 -15.06 2.72 -16.28
C SER A 286 -13.57 2.46 -16.44
N ALA A 287 -13.21 1.25 -16.83
CA ALA A 287 -11.83 0.88 -17.17
C ALA A 287 -11.43 1.37 -18.57
N ASP A 288 -10.13 1.45 -18.83
CA ASP A 288 -9.56 1.62 -20.15
C ASP A 288 -8.56 0.47 -20.40
N GLY A 289 -8.77 -0.30 -21.46
CA GLY A 289 -7.97 -1.50 -21.73
C GLY A 289 -8.03 -2.58 -20.61
N GLY A 290 -9.05 -2.54 -19.74
CA GLY A 290 -9.17 -3.42 -18.57
C GLY A 290 -8.40 -2.96 -17.34
N LEU A 291 -7.70 -1.82 -17.41
CA LEU A 291 -7.01 -1.16 -16.30
C LEU A 291 -7.87 0.01 -15.77
N LEU A 292 -7.70 0.35 -14.51
CA LEU A 292 -8.24 1.58 -13.97
C LEU A 292 -7.59 2.78 -14.68
N ARG A 293 -8.37 3.84 -14.84
CA ARG A 293 -7.86 5.08 -15.44
C ARG A 293 -6.93 5.80 -14.48
N ASN A 294 -5.95 6.53 -15.00
CA ASN A 294 -5.06 7.36 -14.18
C ASN A 294 -5.88 8.29 -13.26
N TYR A 295 -6.78 9.08 -13.83
CA TYR A 295 -7.86 9.72 -13.06
C TYR A 295 -9.14 8.90 -13.23
N LEU A 296 -9.60 8.29 -12.14
CA LEU A 296 -10.62 7.23 -12.14
C LEU A 296 -11.90 7.56 -12.91
N ASN A 297 -12.36 8.80 -12.81
CA ASN A 297 -13.61 9.27 -13.41
C ASN A 297 -13.41 10.06 -14.72
N ASP A 298 -12.18 10.17 -15.22
CA ASP A 298 -11.91 10.94 -16.42
C ASP A 298 -12.13 10.12 -17.69
N ILE A 299 -13.19 10.44 -18.39
CA ILE A 299 -13.57 9.89 -19.69
C ILE A 299 -13.63 10.98 -20.78
N SER A 300 -13.05 12.16 -20.51
CA SER A 300 -13.13 13.31 -21.40
C SER A 300 -12.41 13.11 -22.74
N GLY A 301 -11.39 12.24 -22.77
CA GLY A 301 -10.56 12.02 -23.94
C GLY A 301 -9.41 13.03 -24.09
N ASP A 302 -9.18 13.87 -23.09
CA ASP A 302 -8.07 14.85 -23.05
C ASP A 302 -6.70 14.20 -22.73
N GLY A 303 -6.69 12.92 -22.40
CA GLY A 303 -5.50 12.11 -22.12
C GLY A 303 -5.25 11.83 -20.64
N HIS A 304 -5.88 12.53 -19.69
CA HIS A 304 -5.68 12.27 -18.25
C HIS A 304 -6.27 10.93 -17.79
N GLY A 305 -7.23 10.39 -18.52
CA GLY A 305 -7.95 9.17 -18.18
C GLY A 305 -7.41 7.92 -18.88
N PHE A 306 -6.15 7.84 -19.30
CA PHE A 306 -5.60 6.59 -19.85
C PHE A 306 -5.57 5.47 -18.79
N GLY A 307 -5.74 4.22 -19.22
CA GLY A 307 -5.61 3.05 -18.34
C GLY A 307 -4.17 2.86 -17.90
N GLU A 308 -3.93 2.68 -16.59
CA GLU A 308 -2.58 2.60 -16.05
C GLU A 308 -2.43 1.49 -14.98
N ILE A 309 -1.20 1.00 -14.82
CA ILE A 309 -0.92 -0.19 -14.01
C ILE A 309 -0.78 0.13 -12.54
N SER A 310 -0.28 1.31 -12.14
CA SER A 310 0.09 1.58 -10.74
C SER A 310 -1.12 1.51 -9.81
N GLY A 311 -2.12 2.38 -9.99
CA GLY A 311 -3.35 2.34 -9.21
C GLY A 311 -4.12 1.04 -9.39
N SER A 312 -4.16 0.50 -10.62
CA SER A 312 -4.80 -0.79 -10.90
C SER A 312 -4.20 -1.92 -10.07
N ALA A 313 -2.88 -2.07 -10.08
CA ALA A 313 -2.19 -3.12 -9.34
C ALA A 313 -2.32 -2.94 -7.82
N MET A 314 -2.19 -1.70 -7.32
CA MET A 314 -2.29 -1.46 -5.89
C MET A 314 -3.69 -1.75 -5.35
N LEU A 315 -4.74 -1.27 -6.02
CA LEU A 315 -6.13 -1.50 -5.58
C LEU A 315 -6.52 -2.97 -5.69
N ALA A 316 -6.06 -3.70 -6.72
CA ALA A 316 -6.22 -5.14 -6.79
C ALA A 316 -5.47 -5.89 -5.68
N ALA A 317 -4.27 -5.43 -5.31
CA ALA A 317 -3.54 -5.96 -4.14
C ALA A 317 -4.32 -5.75 -2.84
N VAL A 318 -4.92 -4.56 -2.65
CA VAL A 318 -5.81 -4.27 -1.51
C VAL A 318 -6.98 -5.25 -1.47
N ALA A 319 -7.65 -5.49 -2.60
CA ALA A 319 -8.77 -6.43 -2.64
C ALA A 319 -8.35 -7.83 -2.17
N TYR A 320 -7.23 -8.39 -2.67
CA TYR A 320 -6.71 -9.68 -2.18
C TYR A 320 -6.37 -9.67 -0.69
N ARG A 321 -5.74 -8.59 -0.19
CA ARG A 321 -5.43 -8.46 1.24
C ARG A 321 -6.70 -8.43 2.08
N MET A 322 -7.71 -7.68 1.65
CA MET A 322 -8.95 -7.53 2.41
C MET A 322 -9.82 -8.79 2.40
N VAL A 323 -9.84 -9.55 1.31
CA VAL A 323 -10.48 -10.89 1.29
C VAL A 323 -9.88 -11.82 2.35
N VAL A 324 -8.57 -11.69 2.64
CA VAL A 324 -7.91 -12.48 3.70
C VAL A 324 -8.17 -11.92 5.10
N HIS A 325 -8.18 -10.60 5.26
CA HIS A 325 -8.21 -9.96 6.57
C HIS A 325 -9.61 -9.59 7.08
N ALA A 326 -10.57 -9.45 6.17
CA ALA A 326 -11.97 -9.12 6.46
C ALA A 326 -12.94 -9.87 5.51
N PRO A 327 -12.89 -11.21 5.46
CA PRO A 327 -13.65 -12.02 4.48
C PRO A 327 -15.17 -11.89 4.63
N GLU A 328 -15.66 -11.46 5.79
CA GLU A 328 -17.07 -11.20 6.06
C GLU A 328 -17.59 -9.92 5.41
N VAL A 329 -16.69 -9.01 5.01
CA VAL A 329 -17.00 -7.72 4.36
C VAL A 329 -16.54 -7.70 2.91
N PHE A 330 -15.42 -8.34 2.62
CA PHE A 330 -14.84 -8.50 1.29
C PHE A 330 -15.05 -9.93 0.81
N ASP A 331 -16.22 -10.22 0.24
CA ASP A 331 -16.51 -11.56 -0.27
C ASP A 331 -15.59 -11.90 -1.46
N ALA A 332 -15.15 -13.17 -1.49
CA ALA A 332 -14.17 -13.60 -2.49
C ALA A 332 -14.77 -13.60 -3.91
N GLU A 333 -16.07 -13.90 -4.09
CA GLU A 333 -16.70 -13.91 -5.40
C GLU A 333 -16.62 -12.55 -6.09
N THR A 334 -16.88 -11.48 -5.36
CA THR A 334 -16.85 -10.11 -5.88
C THR A 334 -15.43 -9.59 -6.04
N TYR A 335 -14.64 -9.63 -4.97
CA TYR A 335 -13.37 -8.89 -4.92
C TYR A 335 -12.21 -9.65 -5.53
N VAL A 336 -12.16 -10.99 -5.42
CA VAL A 336 -11.16 -11.81 -6.13
C VAL A 336 -11.41 -11.78 -7.62
N THR A 337 -12.67 -11.91 -8.07
CA THR A 337 -13.00 -11.84 -9.50
C THR A 337 -12.55 -10.52 -10.11
N TRP A 338 -12.78 -9.40 -9.41
CA TRP A 338 -12.33 -8.09 -9.88
C TRP A 338 -10.81 -7.97 -9.89
N ALA A 339 -10.13 -8.36 -8.82
CA ALA A 339 -8.67 -8.30 -8.75
C ALA A 339 -8.00 -9.23 -9.77
N ASP A 340 -8.57 -10.42 -10.02
CA ASP A 340 -8.11 -11.35 -11.04
C ASP A 340 -8.30 -10.81 -12.46
N SER A 341 -9.34 -10.01 -12.72
CA SER A 341 -9.50 -9.35 -14.03
C SER A 341 -8.33 -8.42 -14.33
N ILE A 342 -7.93 -7.58 -13.35
CA ILE A 342 -6.76 -6.68 -13.47
C ILE A 342 -5.47 -7.49 -13.62
N ARG A 343 -5.23 -8.48 -12.73
CA ARG A 343 -4.03 -9.33 -12.81
C ARG A 343 -3.91 -10.04 -14.15
N THR A 344 -5.02 -10.46 -14.74
CA THR A 344 -5.04 -11.14 -16.03
C THR A 344 -4.65 -10.19 -17.17
N VAL A 345 -5.09 -8.93 -17.12
CA VAL A 345 -4.67 -7.89 -18.07
C VAL A 345 -3.15 -7.70 -18.01
N LEU A 346 -2.58 -7.61 -16.80
CA LEU A 346 -1.12 -7.50 -16.63
C LEU A 346 -0.33 -8.65 -17.24
N GLY A 347 -0.90 -9.85 -17.28
CA GLY A 347 -0.31 -11.03 -17.94
C GLY A 347 -0.48 -11.07 -19.47
N GLY A 348 -1.17 -10.07 -20.05
CA GLY A 348 -1.50 -9.97 -21.46
C GLY A 348 -0.76 -8.84 -22.18
N SER A 349 -1.40 -8.34 -23.23
CA SER A 349 -0.91 -7.25 -24.07
C SER A 349 -2.02 -6.23 -24.30
N ASP A 350 -1.63 -5.01 -24.65
CA ASP A 350 -2.54 -3.96 -25.09
C ASP A 350 -3.18 -4.27 -26.46
N ALA A 351 -4.03 -3.36 -26.94
CA ALA A 351 -4.72 -3.50 -28.23
C ALA A 351 -3.76 -3.49 -29.44
N LEU A 352 -2.53 -3.02 -29.26
CA LEU A 352 -1.49 -2.98 -30.30
C LEU A 352 -0.56 -4.22 -30.24
N GLY A 353 -0.77 -5.11 -29.26
CA GLY A 353 0.03 -6.31 -29.06
C GLY A 353 1.28 -6.10 -28.20
N SER A 354 1.48 -4.92 -27.61
CA SER A 354 2.59 -4.66 -26.69
C SER A 354 2.31 -5.27 -25.31
N PRO A 355 3.23 -6.05 -24.74
CA PRO A 355 2.99 -6.70 -23.45
C PRO A 355 2.92 -5.67 -22.32
N HIS A 356 2.00 -5.87 -21.36
CA HIS A 356 1.89 -5.03 -20.16
C HIS A 356 3.07 -5.22 -19.20
N VAL A 357 3.74 -6.37 -19.25
CA VAL A 357 5.01 -6.63 -18.58
C VAL A 357 6.02 -7.09 -19.62
N THR A 358 7.05 -6.28 -19.85
CA THR A 358 8.09 -6.61 -20.84
C THR A 358 8.94 -7.81 -20.40
N SER A 359 9.74 -8.36 -21.32
CA SER A 359 10.69 -9.44 -21.02
C SER A 359 11.71 -9.02 -19.94
N GLU A 360 12.07 -7.74 -19.90
CA GLU A 360 12.99 -7.14 -18.94
C GLU A 360 12.35 -6.87 -17.57
N GLY A 361 11.00 -6.97 -17.47
CA GLY A 361 10.25 -6.76 -16.25
C GLY A 361 9.75 -5.34 -16.05
N ILE A 362 9.77 -4.49 -17.06
CA ILE A 362 9.15 -3.16 -17.02
C ILE A 362 7.63 -3.33 -17.14
N VAL A 363 6.88 -2.66 -16.27
CA VAL A 363 5.41 -2.63 -16.33
C VAL A 363 4.94 -1.39 -17.09
N THR A 364 3.97 -1.55 -17.98
CA THR A 364 3.51 -0.51 -18.90
C THR A 364 2.06 -0.75 -19.37
N PRO A 365 1.24 0.28 -19.58
CA PRO A 365 1.48 1.68 -19.29
C PRO A 365 1.38 1.98 -17.79
N ALA A 366 2.17 2.93 -17.31
CA ALA A 366 2.15 3.40 -15.93
C ALA A 366 2.01 4.92 -15.89
N VAL A 367 1.83 5.47 -14.71
CA VAL A 367 1.94 6.91 -14.47
C VAL A 367 3.38 7.25 -14.08
N ASN A 368 3.84 8.43 -14.49
CA ASN A 368 5.07 9.00 -13.96
C ASN A 368 4.77 9.60 -12.56
N PRO A 369 5.36 9.11 -11.46
CA PRO A 369 5.05 9.63 -10.13
C PRO A 369 5.42 11.12 -9.96
N LEU A 370 6.36 11.63 -10.73
CA LEU A 370 6.74 13.05 -10.74
C LEU A 370 5.90 13.90 -11.73
N GLY A 371 5.01 13.27 -12.48
CA GLY A 371 4.11 13.90 -13.46
C GLY A 371 2.76 13.20 -13.44
N TRP A 372 2.14 13.08 -12.27
CA TRP A 372 0.87 12.35 -12.09
C TRP A 372 -0.28 12.89 -12.94
N SER A 373 -0.23 14.17 -13.33
CA SER A 373 -1.18 14.82 -14.22
C SER A 373 -0.79 14.76 -15.70
N ASP A 374 0.23 13.99 -16.07
CA ASP A 374 0.62 13.82 -17.47
C ASP A 374 -0.50 13.15 -18.27
N THR A 375 -0.66 13.56 -19.53
CA THR A 375 -1.65 13.02 -20.46
C THR A 375 -1.14 11.86 -21.29
N ALA A 376 0.14 11.56 -21.20
CA ALA A 376 0.80 10.47 -21.92
C ALA A 376 1.25 9.38 -20.95
N PRO A 377 0.97 8.11 -21.27
CA PRO A 377 1.45 6.99 -20.45
C PRO A 377 2.98 6.96 -20.36
N TRP A 378 3.48 6.66 -19.16
CA TRP A 378 4.90 6.43 -18.92
C TRP A 378 5.25 4.98 -19.24
N THR A 379 6.26 4.76 -20.08
CA THR A 379 6.64 3.43 -20.57
C THR A 379 8.09 3.05 -20.27
N ALA A 380 8.87 3.96 -19.66
CA ALA A 380 10.29 3.73 -19.38
C ALA A 380 10.56 2.96 -18.07
N GLY A 381 9.51 2.57 -17.38
CA GLY A 381 9.55 1.95 -16.04
C GLY A 381 9.19 2.95 -14.96
N SER A 382 8.15 2.62 -14.19
CA SER A 382 7.71 3.39 -13.03
C SER A 382 8.15 2.68 -11.75
N PRO A 383 8.89 3.34 -10.84
CA PRO A 383 9.24 2.75 -9.56
C PRO A 383 7.99 2.37 -8.75
N GLU A 384 6.92 3.16 -8.82
CA GLU A 384 5.64 2.83 -8.19
C GLU A 384 4.97 1.67 -8.91
N GLY A 385 4.74 1.76 -10.22
CA GLY A 385 4.09 0.71 -10.99
C GLY A 385 4.73 -0.67 -10.81
N ASN A 386 6.07 -0.73 -10.91
CA ASN A 386 6.81 -1.98 -10.71
C ASN A 386 6.66 -2.53 -9.28
N ASN A 387 6.79 -1.68 -8.26
CA ASN A 387 6.63 -2.11 -6.87
C ASN A 387 5.20 -2.53 -6.55
N PHE A 388 4.18 -1.88 -7.13
CA PHE A 388 2.78 -2.24 -6.91
C PHE A 388 2.41 -3.57 -7.55
N VAL A 389 3.00 -3.91 -8.69
CA VAL A 389 2.84 -5.25 -9.29
C VAL A 389 3.51 -6.33 -8.41
N VAL A 390 4.62 -6.01 -7.74
CA VAL A 390 5.22 -6.92 -6.74
C VAL A 390 4.28 -7.11 -5.54
N LEU A 391 3.68 -6.02 -5.01
CA LEU A 391 2.70 -6.08 -3.92
C LEU A 391 1.45 -6.86 -4.32
N LEU A 392 0.96 -6.66 -5.56
CA LEU A 392 -0.16 -7.42 -6.12
C LEU A 392 0.14 -8.92 -6.14
N TYR A 393 1.31 -9.30 -6.63
CA TYR A 393 1.72 -10.71 -6.66
C TYR A 393 1.76 -11.31 -5.25
N ALA A 394 2.38 -10.61 -4.29
CA ALA A 394 2.49 -11.09 -2.92
C ALA A 394 1.10 -11.28 -2.27
N ALA A 395 0.19 -10.32 -2.48
CA ALA A 395 -1.17 -10.39 -1.97
C ALA A 395 -1.97 -11.56 -2.58
N TRP A 396 -1.89 -11.72 -3.91
CA TRP A 396 -2.51 -12.83 -4.63
C TRP A 396 -1.96 -14.20 -4.20
N ARG A 397 -0.64 -14.35 -4.11
CA ARG A 397 0.02 -15.57 -3.61
C ARG A 397 -0.52 -15.96 -2.23
N ASP A 398 -0.57 -15.00 -1.31
CA ASP A 398 -1.01 -15.24 0.06
C ASP A 398 -2.50 -15.60 0.09
N CYS A 399 -3.33 -14.98 -0.76
CA CYS A 399 -4.74 -15.33 -0.91
C CYS A 399 -4.93 -16.77 -1.42
N ILE A 400 -4.10 -17.23 -2.39
CA ILE A 400 -4.13 -18.63 -2.85
C ILE A 400 -3.81 -19.59 -1.71
N PHE A 401 -2.83 -19.27 -0.86
CA PHE A 401 -2.49 -20.13 0.27
C PHE A 401 -3.62 -20.27 1.29
N THR A 402 -4.50 -19.27 1.41
CA THR A 402 -5.69 -19.37 2.26
C THR A 402 -6.81 -20.21 1.62
N GLY A 403 -6.73 -20.52 0.34
CA GLY A 403 -7.78 -21.19 -0.41
C GLY A 403 -8.96 -20.29 -0.80
N LEU A 404 -8.84 -18.97 -0.59
CA LEU A 404 -9.85 -17.98 -0.97
C LEU A 404 -9.69 -17.51 -2.42
N CYS A 405 -8.48 -17.65 -2.97
CA CYS A 405 -8.19 -17.43 -4.38
C CYS A 405 -7.88 -18.74 -5.08
N GLU A 406 -8.28 -18.85 -6.34
CA GLU A 406 -7.99 -20.03 -7.15
C GLU A 406 -6.52 -20.06 -7.59
N LYS A 407 -5.96 -21.28 -7.65
CA LYS A 407 -4.66 -21.50 -8.28
C LYS A 407 -4.80 -21.28 -9.79
N PRO A 408 -3.79 -20.67 -10.47
CA PRO A 408 -3.82 -20.58 -11.92
C PRO A 408 -3.98 -21.98 -12.52
N SER A 409 -4.92 -22.13 -13.47
CA SER A 409 -5.11 -23.40 -14.13
C SER A 409 -3.85 -23.76 -14.90
N THR A 410 -3.27 -24.93 -14.61
CA THR A 410 -2.19 -25.50 -15.41
C THR A 410 -2.75 -25.99 -16.75
N LYS A 411 -3.29 -25.10 -17.58
CA LYS A 411 -3.53 -25.46 -18.99
C LYS A 411 -2.14 -25.66 -19.60
N ARG A 412 -1.76 -26.93 -19.74
CA ARG A 412 -0.71 -27.32 -20.69
C ARG A 412 -1.14 -26.72 -22.04
N THR A 413 -0.37 -25.78 -22.55
CA THR A 413 -0.32 -25.50 -23.98
C THR A 413 0.04 -26.83 -24.63
N LEU A 414 -0.95 -27.52 -25.16
CA LEU A 414 -0.70 -28.56 -26.14
C LEU A 414 -0.22 -27.82 -27.39
N ASN A 415 1.08 -27.89 -27.63
CA ASN A 415 1.71 -27.55 -28.91
C ASN A 415 1.15 -28.42 -30.02
#